data_068c2a183f79c63d5aa300997fc5757f
#
_entry.id   068c2a183f79c63d5aa300997fc5757f
#
_cell.length_a   1.000
_cell.length_b   1.000
_cell.length_c   1.000
_cell.angle_alpha   90.00
_cell.angle_beta   90.00
_cell.angle_gamma   90.00
#
_symmetry.space_group_name_H-M   'P 1'
#
loop_
_entity.id
_entity.type
_entity.pdbx_description
1 polymer ?
#
loop_
_entity_poly.entity_id
_entity_poly.type
_entity_poly.pdbx_seq_one_letter_code
_entity_poly.pdbx_strand_id
1 'polypeptide(L)'
;DQREAALVFRLGEIVAVKQDPGIYFKAPLIDNVRYYDKRILTYDSPSPDRFITSEKKNVLVDSYIKWRIIDPAKYYVSVNGDERQAERRLTQTVNDGLRAEFGKRTIQEVVSGERSVIMDIIKNRADKESEKIGIEIIDVRLRRVELPKEVSESVYQRMEAERKSVANELRSEGFAESEKIRANADKEKDIIITEAYKEAQQIKGEGDAKASRIYADAFSKNKEFYDFYRSLEAYKKSFSSKDDVMVLDADSDFFKYLKSPNKK
;
A
#
# COMPACT_ATOMS: atom_id res chain seq x y z
N ASP A 1 24.15 26.41 -43.37
CA ASP A 1 24.70 25.64 -42.25
C ASP A 1 23.70 24.50 -41.92
N GLN A 2 24.21 23.41 -41.37
CA GLN A 2 23.37 22.27 -40.94
C GLN A 2 22.50 22.61 -39.73
N ARG A 3 22.88 23.63 -38.98
CA ARG A 3 22.19 24.06 -37.74
C ARG A 3 21.07 25.05 -38.00
N GLU A 4 20.95 25.61 -39.23
CA GLU A 4 20.03 26.67 -39.57
C GLU A 4 19.17 26.27 -40.77
N ALA A 5 17.91 26.73 -40.74
CA ALA A 5 17.03 26.73 -41.87
C ALA A 5 16.96 28.15 -42.46
N ALA A 6 16.97 28.28 -43.74
CA ALA A 6 16.89 29.55 -44.44
C ALA A 6 15.50 29.75 -45.05
N LEU A 7 14.87 30.87 -44.77
CA LEU A 7 13.60 31.32 -45.35
C LEU A 7 13.89 32.44 -46.35
N VAL A 8 13.55 32.22 -47.60
CA VAL A 8 13.81 33.18 -48.69
C VAL A 8 12.53 33.97 -48.96
N PHE A 9 12.65 35.26 -48.85
CA PHE A 9 11.56 36.23 -49.11
C PHE A 9 11.85 36.96 -50.42
N ARG A 10 10.81 37.13 -51.21
CA ARG A 10 10.82 37.97 -52.40
C ARG A 10 9.74 39.01 -52.31
N LEU A 11 10.11 40.29 -52.23
CA LEU A 11 9.17 41.40 -52.05
C LEU A 11 8.20 41.25 -50.90
N GLY A 12 8.62 40.53 -49.85
CA GLY A 12 7.84 40.26 -48.64
C GLY A 12 7.08 38.93 -48.61
N GLU A 13 7.03 38.20 -49.73
CA GLU A 13 6.40 36.87 -49.78
C GLU A 13 7.43 35.77 -49.60
N ILE A 14 7.05 34.67 -48.93
CA ILE A 14 7.85 33.48 -48.74
C ILE A 14 7.91 32.69 -50.05
N VAL A 15 9.07 32.65 -50.71
CA VAL A 15 9.23 31.94 -51.97
C VAL A 15 9.84 30.55 -51.80
N ALA A 16 10.73 30.40 -50.85
CA ALA A 16 11.36 29.10 -50.62
C ALA A 16 11.80 28.91 -49.17
N VAL A 17 11.72 27.65 -48.70
CA VAL A 17 12.27 27.17 -47.42
C VAL A 17 13.41 26.22 -47.72
N LYS A 18 14.61 26.50 -47.26
CA LYS A 18 15.80 25.70 -47.43
C LYS A 18 16.18 25.08 -46.08
N GLN A 19 15.86 23.81 -45.91
CA GLN A 19 16.14 23.07 -44.67
C GLN A 19 17.41 22.23 -44.76
N ASP A 20 17.78 21.83 -45.98
CA ASP A 20 18.95 21.03 -46.19
C ASP A 20 20.23 21.88 -46.30
N PRO A 21 21.36 21.42 -45.75
CA PRO A 21 22.62 22.14 -45.89
C PRO A 21 23.12 22.10 -47.36
N GLY A 22 23.55 23.25 -47.85
CA GLY A 22 24.01 23.37 -49.24
C GLY A 22 24.30 24.81 -49.63
N ILE A 23 24.74 24.98 -50.89
CA ILE A 23 24.95 26.28 -51.51
C ILE A 23 23.69 26.59 -52.34
N TYR A 24 23.07 27.70 -52.03
CA TYR A 24 21.87 28.17 -52.74
C TYR A 24 22.12 29.56 -53.31
N PHE A 25 21.63 29.81 -54.50
CA PHE A 25 21.68 31.11 -55.11
C PHE A 25 20.45 31.93 -54.79
N LYS A 26 20.61 33.19 -54.53
CA LYS A 26 19.53 34.16 -54.35
C LYS A 26 19.65 35.29 -55.36
N ALA A 27 18.54 35.87 -55.78
CA ALA A 27 18.55 37.04 -56.62
C ALA A 27 18.97 38.29 -55.80
N PRO A 28 20.16 38.89 -56.12
CA PRO A 28 20.58 40.09 -55.43
C PRO A 28 19.54 41.20 -55.61
N LEU A 29 19.29 42.03 -54.61
CA LEU A 29 18.35 43.13 -54.57
C LEU A 29 16.85 42.74 -54.35
N ILE A 30 16.41 41.56 -54.75
CA ILE A 30 15.01 41.16 -54.71
C ILE A 30 14.75 40.18 -53.57
N ASP A 31 15.70 39.24 -53.36
CA ASP A 31 15.55 38.17 -52.37
C ASP A 31 16.23 38.55 -51.03
N ASN A 32 15.45 38.49 -49.95
CA ASN A 32 15.93 38.62 -48.59
C ASN A 32 15.90 37.24 -47.89
N VAL A 33 16.89 36.92 -47.11
CA VAL A 33 17.01 35.62 -46.45
C VAL A 33 17.08 35.81 -44.94
N ARG A 34 16.22 35.08 -44.22
CA ARG A 34 16.27 34.99 -42.76
C ARG A 34 16.67 33.56 -42.38
N TYR A 35 17.48 33.45 -41.32
CA TYR A 35 17.95 32.18 -40.82
C TYR A 35 17.29 31.90 -39.50
N TYR A 36 16.87 30.63 -39.29
CA TYR A 36 16.28 30.14 -38.09
C TYR A 36 17.05 28.95 -37.54
N ASP A 37 17.31 28.94 -36.24
CA ASP A 37 18.02 27.87 -35.56
C ASP A 37 17.18 26.59 -35.54
N LYS A 38 17.72 25.46 -36.00
CA LYS A 38 17.11 24.12 -35.98
C LYS A 38 17.49 23.31 -34.72
N ARG A 39 18.43 23.81 -33.94
CA ARG A 39 18.83 23.16 -32.71
C ARG A 39 17.70 23.14 -31.68
N ILE A 40 17.86 22.32 -30.67
CA ILE A 40 16.96 22.30 -29.53
C ILE A 40 17.23 23.55 -28.69
N LEU A 41 16.22 24.41 -28.61
CA LEU A 41 16.20 25.58 -27.75
C LEU A 41 15.59 25.23 -26.41
N THR A 42 16.05 25.90 -25.35
CA THR A 42 15.52 25.70 -24.01
C THR A 42 14.97 27.03 -23.50
N TYR A 43 13.69 27.05 -23.19
CA TYR A 43 13.06 28.13 -22.45
C TYR A 43 12.99 27.75 -20.99
N ASP A 44 13.53 28.57 -20.11
CA ASP A 44 13.49 28.43 -18.67
C ASP A 44 12.62 29.56 -18.08
N SER A 45 11.62 29.21 -17.28
CA SER A 45 10.73 30.22 -16.69
C SER A 45 11.54 31.09 -15.73
N PRO A 46 11.53 32.44 -15.88
CA PRO A 46 12.30 33.33 -15.04
C PRO A 46 11.80 33.42 -13.60
N SER A 47 10.56 33.03 -13.36
CA SER A 47 9.93 33.03 -12.04
C SER A 47 8.97 31.85 -11.90
N PRO A 48 8.82 31.31 -10.67
CA PRO A 48 7.83 30.27 -10.41
C PRO A 48 6.41 30.76 -10.70
N ASP A 49 5.65 29.94 -11.43
CA ASP A 49 4.23 30.19 -11.66
C ASP A 49 3.38 29.58 -10.55
N ARG A 50 2.23 30.22 -10.25
CA ARG A 50 1.29 29.74 -9.23
C ARG A 50 0.20 28.88 -9.86
N PHE A 51 -0.01 27.69 -9.32
CA PHE A 51 -1.08 26.78 -9.71
C PHE A 51 -1.91 26.38 -8.50
N ILE A 52 -3.20 26.11 -8.74
CA ILE A 52 -4.13 25.67 -7.69
C ILE A 52 -4.40 24.19 -7.89
N THR A 53 -4.24 23.41 -6.82
CA THR A 53 -4.55 21.97 -6.80
C THR A 53 -6.03 21.71 -6.55
N SER A 54 -6.47 20.44 -6.69
CA SER A 54 -7.85 20.00 -6.40
C SER A 54 -8.26 20.34 -4.95
N GLU A 55 -7.30 20.39 -4.02
CA GLU A 55 -7.51 20.78 -2.63
C GLU A 55 -7.61 22.30 -2.41
N LYS A 56 -7.69 23.11 -3.50
CA LYS A 56 -7.71 24.58 -3.47
C LYS A 56 -6.47 25.20 -2.81
N LYS A 57 -5.33 24.53 -2.90
CA LYS A 57 -4.06 25.04 -2.35
C LYS A 57 -3.15 25.52 -3.47
N ASN A 58 -2.44 26.63 -3.22
CA ASN A 58 -1.47 27.17 -4.15
C ASN A 58 -0.16 26.38 -4.08
N VAL A 59 0.41 26.09 -5.24
CA VAL A 59 1.76 25.54 -5.40
C VAL A 59 2.54 26.46 -6.34
N LEU A 60 3.84 26.64 -6.04
CA LEU A 60 4.78 27.34 -6.88
C LEU A 60 5.54 26.33 -7.71
N VAL A 61 5.54 26.53 -9.01
CA VAL A 61 6.11 25.56 -9.95
C VAL A 61 7.08 26.25 -10.87
N ASP A 62 8.31 25.73 -10.91
CA ASP A 62 9.31 26.06 -11.92
C ASP A 62 9.29 25.01 -13.01
N SER A 63 9.22 25.45 -14.25
CA SER A 63 9.25 24.56 -15.42
C SER A 63 10.21 25.03 -16.48
N TYR A 64 10.74 24.11 -17.27
CA TYR A 64 11.46 24.41 -18.48
C TYR A 64 10.91 23.63 -19.66
N ILE A 65 11.01 24.20 -20.86
CA ILE A 65 10.49 23.67 -22.11
C ILE A 65 11.67 23.52 -23.07
N LYS A 66 11.86 22.34 -23.63
CA LYS A 66 12.75 22.09 -24.77
C LYS A 66 11.96 22.00 -26.04
N TRP A 67 12.31 22.83 -27.00
CA TRP A 67 11.57 22.95 -28.24
C TRP A 67 12.51 23.17 -29.43
N ARG A 68 12.02 22.97 -30.65
CA ARG A 68 12.74 23.28 -31.87
C ARG A 68 11.78 23.72 -32.96
N ILE A 69 12.31 24.44 -33.96
CA ILE A 69 11.57 24.87 -35.14
C ILE A 69 11.61 23.74 -36.18
N ILE A 70 10.42 23.21 -36.55
CA ILE A 70 10.30 22.20 -37.60
C ILE A 70 9.95 22.84 -38.92
N ASP A 71 9.01 23.79 -38.91
CA ASP A 71 8.52 24.48 -40.11
C ASP A 71 8.78 25.99 -39.97
N PRO A 72 9.88 26.49 -40.54
CA PRO A 72 10.23 27.91 -40.48
C PRO A 72 9.19 28.84 -41.15
N ALA A 73 8.42 28.33 -42.15
CA ALA A 73 7.41 29.13 -42.81
C ALA A 73 6.20 29.37 -41.89
N LYS A 74 5.68 28.29 -41.29
CA LYS A 74 4.59 28.40 -40.30
C LYS A 74 5.03 29.22 -39.08
N TYR A 75 6.29 29.00 -38.63
CA TYR A 75 6.87 29.75 -37.53
C TYR A 75 6.89 31.25 -37.80
N TYR A 76 7.37 31.65 -39.00
CA TYR A 76 7.38 33.05 -39.38
C TYR A 76 5.99 33.65 -39.45
N VAL A 77 5.03 32.97 -40.08
CA VAL A 77 3.64 33.47 -40.21
C VAL A 77 2.96 33.63 -38.85
N SER A 78 3.25 32.71 -37.90
CA SER A 78 2.56 32.66 -36.60
C SER A 78 3.14 33.59 -35.54
N VAL A 79 4.48 33.74 -35.50
CA VAL A 79 5.19 34.54 -34.50
C VAL A 79 6.18 35.57 -35.09
N ASN A 80 6.04 35.84 -36.41
CA ASN A 80 6.91 36.78 -37.15
C ASN A 80 8.41 36.49 -37.03
N GLY A 81 8.75 35.26 -36.68
CA GLY A 81 10.14 34.81 -36.46
C GLY A 81 10.78 35.36 -35.19
N ASP A 82 9.99 35.86 -34.25
CA ASP A 82 10.46 36.36 -32.94
C ASP A 82 10.41 35.22 -31.90
N GLU A 83 11.60 34.83 -31.43
CA GLU A 83 11.79 33.76 -30.44
C GLU A 83 11.05 34.07 -29.14
N ARG A 84 11.10 35.34 -28.67
CA ARG A 84 10.40 35.73 -27.44
C ARG A 84 8.87 35.63 -27.56
N GLN A 85 8.34 35.82 -28.76
CA GLN A 85 6.90 35.65 -29.00
C GLN A 85 6.52 34.19 -29.03
N ALA A 86 7.37 33.34 -29.59
CA ALA A 86 7.22 31.89 -29.54
C ALA A 86 7.26 31.36 -28.11
N GLU A 87 8.25 31.76 -27.32
CA GLU A 87 8.39 31.40 -25.90
C GLU A 87 7.15 31.80 -25.08
N ARG A 88 6.63 33.01 -25.28
CA ARG A 88 5.40 33.43 -24.59
C ARG A 88 4.21 32.54 -24.92
N ARG A 89 4.04 32.15 -26.19
CA ARG A 89 2.97 31.23 -26.60
C ARG A 89 3.15 29.84 -26.05
N LEU A 90 4.38 29.29 -26.10
CA LEU A 90 4.71 28.01 -25.53
C LEU A 90 4.43 27.98 -24.01
N THR A 91 4.88 29.00 -23.31
CA THR A 91 4.65 29.13 -21.86
C THR A 91 3.16 29.17 -21.53
N GLN A 92 2.38 29.93 -22.28
CA GLN A 92 0.92 29.99 -22.09
C GLN A 92 0.29 28.62 -22.29
N THR A 93 0.63 27.93 -23.37
CA THR A 93 0.08 26.59 -23.70
C THR A 93 0.44 25.55 -22.64
N VAL A 94 1.71 25.55 -22.19
CA VAL A 94 2.18 24.64 -21.13
C VAL A 94 1.54 24.99 -19.80
N ASN A 95 1.44 26.28 -19.43
CA ASN A 95 0.80 26.70 -18.19
C ASN A 95 -0.70 26.37 -18.17
N ASP A 96 -1.39 26.45 -19.28
CA ASP A 96 -2.80 26.03 -19.39
C ASP A 96 -2.93 24.51 -19.20
N GLY A 97 -1.98 23.74 -19.74
CA GLY A 97 -1.87 22.30 -19.52
C GLY A 97 -1.61 21.96 -18.05
N LEU A 98 -0.63 22.63 -17.44
CA LEU A 98 -0.29 22.47 -16.00
C LEU A 98 -1.48 22.83 -15.11
N ARG A 99 -2.17 23.93 -15.39
CA ARG A 99 -3.35 24.35 -14.63
C ARG A 99 -4.48 23.32 -14.70
N ALA A 100 -4.71 22.76 -15.87
CA ALA A 100 -5.74 21.75 -16.08
C ALA A 100 -5.43 20.43 -15.36
N GLU A 101 -4.16 20.01 -15.33
CA GLU A 101 -3.75 18.76 -14.68
C GLU A 101 -3.59 18.90 -13.16
N PHE A 102 -3.05 20.02 -12.68
CA PHE A 102 -2.92 20.24 -11.23
C PHE A 102 -4.26 20.48 -10.55
N GLY A 103 -5.21 21.11 -11.25
CA GLY A 103 -6.58 21.30 -10.74
C GLY A 103 -7.35 20.00 -10.47
N LYS A 104 -6.92 18.88 -11.04
CA LYS A 104 -7.54 17.56 -10.84
C LYS A 104 -6.86 16.73 -9.77
N ARG A 105 -5.68 17.12 -9.30
CA ARG A 105 -4.79 16.31 -8.47
C ARG A 105 -4.50 16.95 -7.13
N THR A 106 -4.19 16.09 -6.16
CA THR A 106 -3.73 16.52 -4.83
C THR A 106 -2.27 16.95 -4.86
N ILE A 107 -1.84 17.71 -3.85
CA ILE A 107 -0.43 18.08 -3.70
C ILE A 107 0.47 16.84 -3.65
N GLN A 108 0.02 15.80 -2.96
CA GLN A 108 0.79 14.56 -2.80
C GLN A 108 1.03 13.86 -4.14
N GLU A 109 0.02 13.76 -4.99
CA GLU A 109 0.13 13.15 -6.33
C GLU A 109 1.07 13.94 -7.24
N VAL A 110 1.02 15.28 -7.16
CA VAL A 110 1.90 16.17 -7.93
C VAL A 110 3.36 16.08 -7.49
N VAL A 111 3.61 15.95 -6.17
CA VAL A 111 4.97 15.98 -5.61
C VAL A 111 5.63 14.61 -5.62
N SER A 112 4.89 13.53 -5.33
CA SER A 112 5.50 12.24 -4.99
C SER A 112 5.23 11.07 -5.95
N GLY A 113 4.20 11.14 -6.82
CA GLY A 113 3.77 9.91 -7.47
C GLY A 113 3.82 9.88 -8.99
N GLU A 114 3.09 10.73 -9.66
CA GLU A 114 2.78 10.59 -11.09
C GLU A 114 3.40 11.68 -11.96
N ARG A 115 4.51 12.26 -11.51
CA ARG A 115 5.15 13.41 -12.17
C ARG A 115 5.49 13.15 -13.65
N SER A 116 5.98 11.97 -13.99
CA SER A 116 6.31 11.60 -15.37
C SER A 116 5.07 11.52 -16.25
N VAL A 117 3.99 10.90 -15.75
CA VAL A 117 2.72 10.78 -16.47
C VAL A 117 2.10 12.14 -16.73
N ILE A 118 2.12 13.02 -15.73
CA ILE A 118 1.64 14.40 -15.87
C ILE A 118 2.41 15.13 -16.95
N MET A 119 3.75 15.00 -16.95
CA MET A 119 4.59 15.67 -17.94
C MET A 119 4.36 15.16 -19.35
N ASP A 120 4.17 13.87 -19.54
CA ASP A 120 3.88 13.28 -20.84
C ASP A 120 2.52 13.74 -21.39
N ILE A 121 1.49 13.85 -20.54
CA ILE A 121 0.18 14.37 -20.92
C ILE A 121 0.30 15.84 -21.38
N ILE A 122 1.00 16.66 -20.58
CA ILE A 122 1.18 18.08 -20.88
C ILE A 122 2.00 18.28 -22.15
N LYS A 123 3.11 17.52 -22.30
CA LYS A 123 3.93 17.53 -23.51
C LYS A 123 3.09 17.23 -24.74
N ASN A 124 2.37 16.11 -24.75
CA ASN A 124 1.59 15.66 -25.90
C ASN A 124 0.47 16.66 -26.28
N ARG A 125 -0.14 17.28 -25.27
CA ARG A 125 -1.15 18.32 -25.51
C ARG A 125 -0.52 19.60 -26.06
N ALA A 126 0.58 20.06 -25.47
CA ALA A 126 1.27 21.27 -25.86
C ALA A 126 1.92 21.11 -27.27
N ASP A 127 2.46 19.93 -27.57
CA ASP A 127 3.06 19.63 -28.87
C ASP A 127 2.04 19.74 -30.01
N LYS A 128 0.85 19.16 -29.85
CA LYS A 128 -0.24 19.28 -30.84
C LYS A 128 -0.66 20.74 -31.13
N GLU A 129 -0.65 21.59 -30.12
CA GLU A 129 -0.96 23.01 -30.30
C GLU A 129 0.22 23.76 -30.92
N SER A 130 1.47 23.39 -30.57
CA SER A 130 2.68 24.01 -31.07
C SER A 130 3.00 23.64 -32.53
N GLU A 131 2.60 22.45 -32.97
CA GLU A 131 2.72 22.03 -34.38
C GLU A 131 2.01 22.99 -35.35
N LYS A 132 0.90 23.61 -34.93
CA LYS A 132 0.16 24.60 -35.73
C LYS A 132 0.98 25.85 -36.01
N ILE A 133 1.95 26.16 -35.17
CA ILE A 133 2.84 27.31 -35.31
C ILE A 133 4.24 26.91 -35.78
N GLY A 134 4.42 25.67 -36.24
CA GLY A 134 5.68 25.19 -36.82
C GLY A 134 6.77 24.85 -35.78
N ILE A 135 6.38 24.60 -34.54
CA ILE A 135 7.27 24.25 -33.40
C ILE A 135 6.94 22.85 -32.92
N GLU A 136 7.97 22.07 -32.58
CA GLU A 136 7.89 20.80 -31.88
C GLU A 136 8.36 20.94 -30.45
N ILE A 137 7.57 20.46 -29.51
CA ILE A 137 7.97 20.38 -28.11
C ILE A 137 8.61 19.02 -27.85
N ILE A 138 9.91 19.02 -27.59
CA ILE A 138 10.70 17.80 -27.37
C ILE A 138 10.48 17.30 -25.94
N ASP A 139 10.52 18.20 -24.97
CA ASP A 139 10.36 17.84 -23.55
C ASP A 139 9.81 19.01 -22.72
N VAL A 140 8.99 18.68 -21.74
CA VAL A 140 8.51 19.62 -20.72
C VAL A 140 8.82 19.01 -19.36
N ARG A 141 9.54 19.74 -18.53
CA ARG A 141 9.89 19.26 -17.19
C ARG A 141 9.61 20.29 -16.12
N LEU A 142 9.16 19.80 -14.97
CA LEU A 142 9.12 20.59 -13.75
C LEU A 142 10.49 20.52 -13.08
N ARG A 143 11.09 21.68 -12.82
CA ARG A 143 12.33 21.78 -12.05
C ARG A 143 12.02 21.64 -10.55
N ARG A 144 11.04 22.39 -10.08
CA ARG A 144 10.69 22.51 -8.68
C ARG A 144 9.19 22.66 -8.49
N VAL A 145 8.67 22.06 -7.46
CA VAL A 145 7.29 22.25 -6.98
C VAL A 145 7.39 22.54 -5.50
N GLU A 146 7.02 23.75 -5.10
CA GLU A 146 7.11 24.22 -3.71
C GLU A 146 5.75 24.74 -3.23
N LEU A 147 5.55 24.64 -1.94
CA LEU A 147 4.44 25.33 -1.29
C LEU A 147 4.85 26.75 -0.91
N PRO A 148 3.97 27.74 -1.06
CA PRO A 148 4.22 29.07 -0.51
C PRO A 148 4.54 28.97 0.98
N LYS A 149 5.52 29.74 1.43
CA LYS A 149 6.02 29.70 2.83
C LYS A 149 4.91 29.93 3.86
N GLU A 150 3.92 30.75 3.51
CA GLU A 150 2.82 31.13 4.38
C GLU A 150 1.88 29.96 4.73
N VAL A 151 1.84 28.93 3.88
CA VAL A 151 0.92 27.79 4.07
C VAL A 151 1.64 26.46 4.30
N SER A 152 2.95 26.42 4.10
CA SER A 152 3.71 25.17 4.13
C SER A 152 3.63 24.49 5.50
N GLU A 153 3.80 25.24 6.59
CA GLU A 153 3.77 24.71 7.96
C GLU A 153 2.41 24.07 8.30
N SER A 154 1.31 24.76 8.01
CA SER A 154 -0.03 24.26 8.27
C SER A 154 -0.38 23.02 7.42
N VAL A 155 0.16 22.94 6.20
CA VAL A 155 -0.01 21.78 5.31
C VAL A 155 0.78 20.58 5.84
N TYR A 156 2.03 20.78 6.27
CA TYR A 156 2.83 19.71 6.85
C TYR A 156 2.23 19.15 8.13
N GLN A 157 1.78 20.02 9.05
CA GLN A 157 1.09 19.59 10.27
C GLN A 157 -0.19 18.79 9.97
N ARG A 158 -0.97 19.23 8.99
CA ARG A 158 -2.16 18.49 8.58
C ARG A 158 -1.82 17.13 7.97
N MET A 159 -0.82 17.07 7.08
CA MET A 159 -0.36 15.81 6.48
C MET A 159 0.18 14.85 7.54
N GLU A 160 0.91 15.36 8.54
CA GLU A 160 1.38 14.57 9.67
C GLU A 160 0.22 14.01 10.50
N ALA A 161 -0.78 14.85 10.82
CA ALA A 161 -1.96 14.43 11.56
C ALA A 161 -2.76 13.36 10.79
N GLU A 162 -2.95 13.54 9.48
CA GLU A 162 -3.63 12.58 8.62
C GLU A 162 -2.87 11.24 8.56
N ARG A 163 -1.55 11.27 8.39
CA ARG A 163 -0.71 10.06 8.42
C ARG A 163 -0.74 9.35 9.77
N LYS A 164 -0.74 10.10 10.87
CA LYS A 164 -0.91 9.54 12.22
C LYS A 164 -2.29 8.89 12.39
N SER A 165 -3.34 9.51 11.86
CA SER A 165 -4.71 8.96 11.89
C SER A 165 -4.79 7.62 11.17
N VAL A 166 -4.32 7.57 9.91
CA VAL A 166 -4.29 6.33 9.13
C VAL A 166 -3.43 5.24 9.80
N ALA A 167 -2.27 5.62 10.34
CA ALA A 167 -1.43 4.66 11.06
C ALA A 167 -2.10 4.11 12.32
N ASN A 168 -2.84 4.94 13.05
CA ASN A 168 -3.60 4.50 14.23
C ASN A 168 -4.78 3.61 13.85
N GLU A 169 -5.49 3.93 12.77
CA GLU A 169 -6.56 3.10 12.22
C GLU A 169 -6.04 1.70 11.88
N LEU A 170 -4.98 1.61 11.07
CA LEU A 170 -4.37 0.33 10.70
C LEU A 170 -3.86 -0.47 11.91
N ARG A 171 -3.29 0.22 12.94
CA ARG A 171 -2.87 -0.45 14.17
C ARG A 171 -4.07 -0.99 14.96
N SER A 172 -5.16 -0.22 15.03
CA SER A 172 -6.38 -0.63 15.73
C SER A 172 -7.05 -1.81 15.03
N GLU A 173 -7.12 -1.80 13.71
CA GLU A 173 -7.61 -2.94 12.92
C GLU A 173 -6.74 -4.18 13.12
N GLY A 174 -5.40 -4.02 13.06
CA GLY A 174 -4.46 -5.10 13.29
C GLY A 174 -4.56 -5.68 14.71
N PHE A 175 -4.78 -4.83 15.72
CA PHE A 175 -5.01 -5.27 17.08
C PHE A 175 -6.34 -6.04 17.22
N ALA A 176 -7.42 -5.52 16.66
CA ALA A 176 -8.73 -6.18 16.68
C ALA A 176 -8.70 -7.56 15.99
N GLU A 177 -8.04 -7.66 14.83
CA GLU A 177 -7.89 -8.94 14.13
C GLU A 177 -6.99 -9.92 14.90
N SER A 178 -5.93 -9.43 15.53
CA SER A 178 -5.07 -10.25 16.42
C SER A 178 -5.85 -10.82 17.60
N GLU A 179 -6.68 -10.02 18.27
CA GLU A 179 -7.50 -10.48 19.38
C GLU A 179 -8.55 -11.51 18.93
N LYS A 180 -9.15 -11.30 17.76
CA LYS A 180 -10.10 -12.26 17.17
C LYS A 180 -9.45 -13.60 16.84
N ILE A 181 -8.24 -13.57 16.26
CA ILE A 181 -7.48 -14.79 15.97
C ILE A 181 -7.14 -15.54 17.28
N ARG A 182 -6.66 -14.81 18.31
CA ARG A 182 -6.37 -15.40 19.63
C ARG A 182 -7.60 -16.02 20.27
N ALA A 183 -8.71 -15.28 20.29
CA ALA A 183 -9.95 -15.77 20.88
C ALA A 183 -10.47 -17.03 20.16
N ASN A 184 -10.35 -17.10 18.83
CA ASN A 184 -10.71 -18.29 18.08
C ASN A 184 -9.76 -19.48 18.39
N ALA A 185 -8.46 -19.24 18.47
CA ALA A 185 -7.48 -20.27 18.81
C ALA A 185 -7.69 -20.80 20.24
N ASP A 186 -7.95 -19.92 21.20
CA ASP A 186 -8.25 -20.32 22.58
C ASP A 186 -9.55 -21.12 22.67
N LYS A 187 -10.58 -20.72 21.93
CA LYS A 187 -11.83 -21.46 21.80
C LYS A 187 -11.61 -22.88 21.22
N GLU A 188 -10.85 -22.98 20.11
CA GLU A 188 -10.51 -24.28 19.49
C GLU A 188 -9.73 -25.16 20.47
N LYS A 189 -8.73 -24.62 21.15
CA LYS A 189 -7.96 -25.32 22.18
C LYS A 189 -8.87 -25.86 23.27
N ASP A 190 -9.80 -25.03 23.79
CA ASP A 190 -10.70 -25.44 24.85
C ASP A 190 -11.68 -26.53 24.40
N ILE A 191 -12.16 -26.47 23.15
CA ILE A 191 -12.99 -27.50 22.55
C ILE A 191 -12.20 -28.83 22.48
N ILE A 192 -10.98 -28.81 21.92
CA ILE A 192 -10.14 -30.01 21.76
C ILE A 192 -9.86 -30.65 23.14
N ILE A 193 -9.49 -29.83 24.14
CA ILE A 193 -9.20 -30.32 25.50
C ILE A 193 -10.47 -30.92 26.12
N THR A 194 -11.61 -30.27 25.96
CA THR A 194 -12.89 -30.74 26.53
C THR A 194 -13.36 -32.05 25.87
N GLU A 195 -13.22 -32.15 24.56
CA GLU A 195 -13.53 -33.38 23.83
C GLU A 195 -12.63 -34.54 24.25
N ALA A 196 -11.31 -34.29 24.33
CA ALA A 196 -10.35 -35.29 24.79
C ALA A 196 -10.61 -35.72 26.24
N TYR A 197 -10.98 -34.78 27.12
CA TYR A 197 -11.35 -35.10 28.49
C TYR A 197 -12.64 -35.94 28.57
N LYS A 198 -13.64 -35.57 27.77
CA LYS A 198 -14.90 -36.35 27.65
C LYS A 198 -14.61 -37.79 27.19
N GLU A 199 -13.81 -37.94 26.14
CA GLU A 199 -13.44 -39.27 25.62
C GLU A 199 -12.68 -40.10 26.64
N ALA A 200 -11.71 -39.46 27.32
CA ALA A 200 -10.96 -40.12 28.41
C ALA A 200 -11.87 -40.57 29.56
N GLN A 201 -12.85 -39.75 29.97
CA GLN A 201 -13.80 -40.14 31.00
C GLN A 201 -14.76 -41.26 30.54
N GLN A 202 -15.13 -41.24 29.27
CA GLN A 202 -15.98 -42.33 28.70
C GLN A 202 -15.21 -43.67 28.70
N ILE A 203 -13.96 -43.67 28.19
CA ILE A 203 -13.10 -44.86 28.17
C ILE A 203 -12.88 -45.37 29.58
N LYS A 204 -12.60 -44.47 30.54
CA LYS A 204 -12.43 -44.84 31.96
C LYS A 204 -13.71 -45.44 32.54
N GLY A 205 -14.86 -44.81 32.27
CA GLY A 205 -16.17 -45.31 32.73
C GLY A 205 -16.50 -46.68 32.15
N GLU A 206 -16.22 -46.89 30.86
CA GLU A 206 -16.37 -48.21 30.18
C GLU A 206 -15.42 -49.27 30.81
N GLY A 207 -14.17 -48.86 31.06
CA GLY A 207 -13.18 -49.70 31.75
C GLY A 207 -13.61 -50.09 33.13
N ASP A 208 -14.05 -49.16 33.95
CA ASP A 208 -14.56 -49.38 35.31
C ASP A 208 -15.82 -50.28 35.31
N ALA A 209 -16.75 -50.02 34.38
CA ALA A 209 -17.95 -50.86 34.22
C ALA A 209 -17.60 -52.30 33.81
N LYS A 210 -16.62 -52.48 32.90
CA LYS A 210 -16.14 -53.76 32.45
C LYS A 210 -15.43 -54.52 33.59
N ALA A 211 -14.56 -53.85 34.34
CA ALA A 211 -13.90 -54.41 35.53
C ALA A 211 -14.93 -54.82 36.56
N SER A 212 -15.91 -53.97 36.89
CA SER A 212 -16.96 -54.27 37.85
C SER A 212 -17.78 -55.50 37.43
N ARG A 213 -18.09 -55.66 36.16
CA ARG A 213 -18.79 -56.85 35.63
C ARG A 213 -17.94 -58.10 35.77
N ILE A 214 -16.67 -58.06 35.40
CA ILE A 214 -15.74 -59.18 35.54
C ILE A 214 -15.61 -59.59 37.01
N TYR A 215 -15.49 -58.63 37.94
CA TYR A 215 -15.47 -58.91 39.35
C TYR A 215 -16.79 -59.54 39.85
N ALA A 216 -17.92 -58.98 39.48
CA ALA A 216 -19.26 -59.51 39.83
C ALA A 216 -19.43 -60.94 39.36
N ASP A 217 -19.07 -61.23 38.08
CA ASP A 217 -19.19 -62.57 37.51
C ASP A 217 -18.22 -63.58 38.16
N ALA A 218 -17.02 -63.18 38.50
CA ALA A 218 -16.03 -64.04 39.15
C ALA A 218 -16.42 -64.36 40.62
N PHE A 219 -16.93 -63.39 41.33
CA PHE A 219 -17.25 -63.51 42.76
C PHE A 219 -18.66 -64.02 43.06
N SER A 220 -19.60 -63.89 42.07
CA SER A 220 -20.91 -64.53 42.18
C SER A 220 -20.83 -66.03 42.33
N LYS A 221 -19.74 -66.65 41.92
CA LYS A 221 -19.51 -68.11 42.05
C LYS A 221 -19.26 -68.56 43.48
N ASN A 222 -18.71 -67.67 44.36
CA ASN A 222 -18.51 -67.95 45.78
C ASN A 222 -18.62 -66.62 46.57
N LYS A 223 -19.79 -66.30 47.04
CA LYS A 223 -20.13 -65.05 47.76
C LYS A 223 -19.33 -64.92 49.09
N GLU A 224 -19.17 -66.00 49.78
CA GLU A 224 -18.50 -66.01 51.11
C GLU A 224 -17.01 -65.72 50.95
N PHE A 225 -16.33 -66.26 49.91
CA PHE A 225 -14.97 -65.93 49.56
C PHE A 225 -14.83 -64.48 49.11
N TYR A 226 -15.80 -63.92 48.38
CA TYR A 226 -15.77 -62.53 47.96
C TYR A 226 -15.85 -61.59 49.16
N ASP A 227 -16.78 -61.78 50.07
CA ASP A 227 -16.95 -60.98 51.27
C ASP A 227 -15.67 -61.00 52.14
N PHE A 228 -15.02 -62.14 52.24
CA PHE A 228 -13.74 -62.29 52.91
C PHE A 228 -12.62 -61.55 52.20
N TYR A 229 -12.47 -61.71 50.91
CA TYR A 229 -11.44 -61.03 50.11
C TYR A 229 -11.62 -59.52 50.13
N ARG A 230 -12.83 -59.06 50.01
CA ARG A 230 -13.18 -57.62 50.05
C ARG A 230 -12.89 -56.99 51.42
N SER A 231 -13.13 -57.71 52.47
CA SER A 231 -12.80 -57.20 53.81
C SER A 231 -11.28 -57.12 54.02
N LEU A 232 -10.49 -58.06 53.48
CA LEU A 232 -9.04 -58.01 53.54
C LEU A 232 -8.49 -56.82 52.71
N GLU A 233 -9.04 -56.56 51.55
CA GLU A 233 -8.66 -55.38 50.76
C GLU A 233 -9.01 -54.07 51.47
N ALA A 234 -10.22 -53.99 52.06
CA ALA A 234 -10.61 -52.85 52.87
C ALA A 234 -9.64 -52.66 54.04
N TYR A 235 -9.26 -53.71 54.73
CA TYR A 235 -8.25 -53.62 55.84
C TYR A 235 -6.93 -53.14 55.32
N LYS A 236 -6.39 -53.67 54.22
CA LYS A 236 -5.13 -53.23 53.63
C LYS A 236 -5.15 -51.75 53.28
N LYS A 237 -6.28 -51.25 52.76
CA LYS A 237 -6.46 -49.86 52.36
C LYS A 237 -6.61 -48.92 53.57
N SER A 238 -7.38 -49.35 54.55
CA SER A 238 -7.63 -48.57 55.79
C SER A 238 -6.40 -48.50 56.72
N PHE A 239 -5.53 -49.50 56.67
CA PHE A 239 -4.30 -49.54 57.47
C PHE A 239 -3.02 -49.20 56.68
N SER A 240 -3.16 -48.58 55.53
CA SER A 240 -1.99 -48.25 54.68
C SER A 240 -1.24 -46.99 55.14
N SER A 241 -1.86 -46.08 55.85
CA SER A 241 -1.24 -44.87 56.41
C SER A 241 -0.91 -45.04 57.86
N LYS A 242 0.24 -44.49 58.31
CA LYS A 242 0.66 -44.49 59.73
C LYS A 242 0.18 -43.24 60.50
N ASP A 243 -0.39 -42.31 59.77
CA ASP A 243 -0.74 -40.99 60.32
C ASP A 243 -2.23 -40.88 60.74
N ASP A 244 -3.05 -41.90 60.45
CA ASP A 244 -4.47 -41.89 60.74
C ASP A 244 -4.75 -42.51 62.13
N VAL A 245 -5.49 -41.77 62.97
CA VAL A 245 -6.00 -42.27 64.24
C VAL A 245 -7.41 -42.84 63.99
N MET A 246 -7.52 -44.15 64.11
CA MET A 246 -8.78 -44.83 63.88
C MET A 246 -9.43 -45.20 65.22
N VAL A 247 -10.66 -44.71 65.46
CA VAL A 247 -11.50 -45.15 66.58
C VAL A 247 -12.30 -46.34 66.12
N LEU A 248 -12.04 -47.47 66.70
CA LEU A 248 -12.65 -48.73 66.28
C LEU A 248 -13.58 -49.31 67.34
N ASP A 249 -14.81 -49.65 66.89
CA ASP A 249 -15.67 -50.52 67.70
C ASP A 249 -15.35 -51.96 67.34
N ALA A 250 -14.89 -52.71 68.36
CA ALA A 250 -14.43 -54.09 68.23
C ALA A 250 -15.54 -55.06 67.77
N ASP A 251 -16.83 -54.68 67.91
CA ASP A 251 -17.96 -55.55 67.53
C ASP A 251 -18.58 -55.18 66.16
N SER A 252 -17.99 -54.24 65.44
CA SER A 252 -18.48 -53.89 64.11
C SER A 252 -18.35 -55.02 63.10
N ASP A 253 -19.27 -55.12 62.15
CA ASP A 253 -19.26 -56.05 61.06
C ASP A 253 -17.99 -55.95 60.20
N PHE A 254 -17.28 -54.79 60.24
CA PHE A 254 -16.02 -54.56 59.57
C PHE A 254 -14.90 -55.52 60.06
N PHE A 255 -14.87 -55.89 61.30
CA PHE A 255 -13.84 -56.84 61.91
C PHE A 255 -14.30 -58.29 61.97
N LYS A 256 -15.43 -58.66 61.42
CA LYS A 256 -16.01 -60.03 61.44
C LYS A 256 -14.98 -61.08 61.05
N TYR A 257 -14.23 -60.90 59.98
CA TYR A 257 -13.24 -61.81 59.47
C TYR A 257 -11.87 -61.71 60.17
N LEU A 258 -11.59 -60.62 60.89
CA LEU A 258 -10.41 -60.47 61.69
C LEU A 258 -10.53 -61.24 63.02
N LYS A 259 -11.73 -61.29 63.60
CA LYS A 259 -12.00 -62.04 64.87
C LYS A 259 -12.13 -63.53 64.64
N SER A 260 -12.68 -63.96 63.52
CA SER A 260 -12.92 -65.40 63.32
C SER A 260 -12.80 -65.78 61.85
N PRO A 261 -11.67 -66.26 61.38
CA PRO A 261 -11.51 -66.56 59.91
C PRO A 261 -12.29 -67.80 59.45
N ASN A 262 -12.89 -68.57 60.40
CA ASN A 262 -13.60 -69.79 60.09
C ASN A 262 -14.79 -69.93 61.04
N LYS A 263 -15.96 -69.40 60.68
CA LYS A 263 -17.22 -69.86 61.26
C LYS A 263 -17.96 -70.68 60.17
N LYS A 264 -17.93 -72.05 60.37
CA LYS A 264 -18.87 -72.94 59.73
C LYS A 264 -20.28 -72.56 60.08
#